data_327b336b137ada378f71a6882a88d002
#
_entry.id   327b336b137ada378f71a6882a88d002
#
_cell.length_a   1.000
_cell.length_b   1.000
_cell.length_c   1.000
_cell.angle_alpha   90.00
_cell.angle_beta   90.00
_cell.angle_gamma   90.00
#
_symmetry.space_group_name_H-M   'P 1'
#
loop_
_entity.id
_entity.type
_entity.pdbx_description
1 polymer ?
#
loop_
_entity_poly.entity_id
_entity_poly.type
_entity_poly.pdbx_seq_one_letter_code
_entity_poly.pdbx_strand_id
1 'polypeptide(L)'
;MKATPMGAAVLLRPVPRSADLIIHYTLINGVAFIIHFTLYIEMTIFSKIVQGEIPSYRCAENDEFYAFLDINPLAQGHTLVVPKREVDYFFDLTDDELSRMIVFAKRVAAAIRQAYPCRKVGMAVLGLEVNHAHIHLVPLQSEGDMDFRKAKLQLSAEVMQQTADAILAAFR
;
A
#
# COMPACT_ATOMS: atom_id res chain seq x y z
N MET A 1 40.71 -3.13 41.86
CA MET A 1 40.39 -2.47 40.58
C MET A 1 39.27 -3.27 39.92
N LYS A 2 38.06 -2.71 39.84
CA LYS A 2 36.90 -3.33 39.22
C LYS A 2 36.88 -2.86 37.76
N ALA A 3 36.94 -3.82 36.81
CA ALA A 3 36.81 -3.53 35.39
C ALA A 3 35.34 -3.27 35.05
N THR A 4 35.09 -2.10 34.47
CA THR A 4 33.80 -1.71 33.91
C THR A 4 33.55 -2.47 32.59
N PRO A 5 32.38 -3.06 32.32
CA PRO A 5 32.14 -3.71 31.06
C PRO A 5 31.97 -2.62 29.95
N MET A 6 32.80 -2.72 28.92
CA MET A 6 32.65 -1.90 27.71
C MET A 6 31.33 -2.24 27.00
N GLY A 7 30.47 -1.22 26.87
CA GLY A 7 29.23 -1.33 26.15
C GLY A 7 29.46 -1.64 24.68
N ALA A 8 28.68 -2.59 24.16
CA ALA A 8 28.65 -2.89 22.73
C ALA A 8 28.04 -1.71 21.97
N ALA A 9 28.81 -1.06 21.11
CA ALA A 9 28.31 -0.05 20.20
C ALA A 9 27.62 -0.74 18.99
N VAL A 10 26.31 -0.57 18.87
CA VAL A 10 25.56 -1.00 17.70
C VAL A 10 25.65 0.11 16.65
N LEU A 11 26.40 -0.16 15.59
CA LEU A 11 26.45 0.71 14.40
C LEU A 11 25.28 0.35 13.48
N LEU A 12 24.20 1.12 13.57
CA LEU A 12 23.10 1.05 12.61
C LEU A 12 23.49 1.80 11.33
N ARG A 13 23.67 1.09 10.22
CA ARG A 13 23.72 1.70 8.89
C ARG A 13 22.32 1.69 8.26
N PRO A 14 21.99 2.69 7.41
CA PRO A 14 20.70 2.70 6.73
C PRO A 14 20.59 1.49 5.78
N VAL A 15 19.42 0.82 5.87
CA VAL A 15 19.08 -0.42 5.16
C VAL A 15 18.78 -0.10 3.69
N PRO A 16 19.45 -0.73 2.70
CA PRO A 16 19.09 -0.62 1.29
C PRO A 16 17.83 -1.45 0.95
N ARG A 17 17.21 -1.15 -0.19
CA ARG A 17 15.85 -1.52 -0.61
C ARG A 17 15.69 -2.96 -1.18
N SER A 18 16.42 -3.93 -0.70
CA SER A 18 16.22 -5.34 -1.07
C SER A 18 16.77 -6.22 0.04
N ALA A 19 16.05 -7.28 0.40
CA ALA A 19 16.31 -8.24 1.46
C ALA A 19 17.71 -8.15 2.09
N ASP A 20 17.83 -7.41 3.21
CA ASP A 20 19.14 -7.09 3.76
C ASP A 20 19.57 -8.06 4.83
N LEU A 21 20.77 -8.57 4.62
CA LEU A 21 21.50 -9.33 5.60
C LEU A 21 22.06 -8.39 6.67
N ILE A 22 21.46 -8.34 7.86
CA ILE A 22 22.06 -7.64 9.01
C ILE A 22 23.03 -8.61 9.69
N ILE A 23 24.33 -8.33 9.59
CA ILE A 23 25.37 -9.09 10.26
C ILE A 23 25.62 -8.47 11.65
N HIS A 24 25.22 -9.14 12.70
CA HIS A 24 25.59 -8.77 14.05
C HIS A 24 26.85 -9.51 14.48
N TYR A 25 27.86 -8.75 14.91
CA TYR A 25 29.06 -9.31 15.52
C TYR A 25 28.90 -9.27 17.04
N THR A 26 28.93 -10.44 17.68
CA THR A 26 28.99 -10.53 19.13
C THR A 26 30.39 -11.03 19.50
N LEU A 27 31.13 -10.24 20.25
CA LEU A 27 32.43 -10.64 20.82
C LEU A 27 32.18 -11.35 22.15
N ILE A 28 32.46 -12.66 22.19
CA ILE A 28 32.46 -13.43 23.43
C ILE A 28 33.88 -13.95 23.63
N ASN A 29 34.49 -13.56 24.73
CA ASN A 29 35.89 -13.97 25.08
C ASN A 29 36.92 -13.69 23.99
N GLY A 30 36.80 -12.58 23.26
CA GLY A 30 37.74 -12.20 22.20
C GLY A 30 37.57 -12.92 20.86
N VAL A 31 36.56 -13.78 20.72
CA VAL A 31 36.22 -14.45 19.46
C VAL A 31 34.97 -13.82 18.86
N ALA A 32 35.06 -13.42 17.57
CA ALA A 32 33.94 -12.86 16.84
C ALA A 32 33.04 -13.98 16.32
N PHE A 33 31.80 -14.02 16.78
CA PHE A 33 30.75 -14.88 16.22
C PHE A 33 29.93 -14.09 15.23
N ILE A 34 29.81 -14.59 14.00
CA ILE A 34 28.91 -14.05 12.99
C ILE A 34 27.55 -14.72 13.16
N ILE A 35 26.56 -13.96 13.69
CA ILE A 35 25.18 -14.43 13.73
C ILE A 35 24.50 -13.91 12.48
N HIS A 36 24.17 -14.82 11.56
CA HIS A 36 23.32 -14.50 10.40
C HIS A 36 21.87 -14.40 10.87
N PHE A 37 21.36 -13.16 10.95
CA PHE A 37 19.95 -12.92 11.16
C PHE A 37 19.35 -12.49 9.82
N THR A 38 18.62 -13.41 9.18
CA THR A 38 17.84 -13.05 7.98
C THR A 38 16.51 -12.50 8.48
N LEU A 39 16.37 -11.19 8.45
CA LEU A 39 15.07 -10.55 8.67
C LEU A 39 14.26 -10.72 7.38
N TYR A 40 13.37 -11.70 7.34
CA TYR A 40 12.35 -11.74 6.30
C TYR A 40 11.35 -10.63 6.60
N ILE A 41 11.48 -9.49 5.95
CA ILE A 41 10.39 -8.53 5.86
C ILE A 41 9.39 -9.17 4.90
N GLU A 42 8.34 -9.77 5.44
CA GLU A 42 7.24 -10.26 4.60
C GLU A 42 6.58 -9.06 3.95
N MET A 43 6.75 -8.94 2.63
CA MET A 43 6.09 -7.90 1.85
C MET A 43 4.58 -8.02 1.99
N THR A 44 3.91 -6.90 2.12
CA THR A 44 2.44 -6.87 2.16
C THR A 44 1.85 -7.37 0.85
N ILE A 45 0.57 -7.79 0.89
CA ILE A 45 -0.15 -8.20 -0.33
C ILE A 45 -0.17 -7.06 -1.37
N PHE A 46 -0.25 -5.79 -0.92
CA PHE A 46 -0.25 -4.65 -1.84
C PHE A 46 1.12 -4.40 -2.44
N SER A 47 2.21 -4.61 -1.71
CA SER A 47 3.57 -4.58 -2.27
C SER A 47 3.74 -5.63 -3.36
N LYS A 48 3.24 -6.85 -3.15
CA LYS A 48 3.27 -7.93 -4.16
C LYS A 48 2.43 -7.59 -5.40
N ILE A 49 1.29 -6.93 -5.23
CA ILE A 49 0.46 -6.42 -6.34
C ILE A 49 1.21 -5.36 -7.15
N VAL A 50 1.81 -4.38 -6.46
CA VAL A 50 2.60 -3.30 -7.10
C VAL A 50 3.78 -3.86 -7.90
N GLN A 51 4.40 -4.94 -7.42
CA GLN A 51 5.52 -5.61 -8.09
C GLN A 51 5.07 -6.57 -9.22
N GLY A 52 3.76 -6.80 -9.36
CA GLY A 52 3.22 -7.69 -10.38
C GLY A 52 3.30 -9.18 -10.02
N GLU A 53 3.67 -9.53 -8.79
CA GLU A 53 3.68 -10.92 -8.29
C GLU A 53 2.25 -11.46 -8.11
N ILE A 54 1.32 -10.58 -7.73
CA ILE A 54 -0.11 -10.88 -7.60
C ILE A 54 -0.86 -10.06 -8.64
N PRO A 55 -1.71 -10.70 -9.48
CA PRO A 55 -2.50 -9.99 -10.45
C PRO A 55 -3.52 -9.05 -9.80
N SER A 56 -3.77 -7.90 -10.44
CA SER A 56 -4.76 -6.93 -9.98
C SER A 56 -5.46 -6.27 -11.16
N TYR A 57 -6.64 -5.70 -10.92
CA TYR A 57 -7.40 -4.92 -11.88
C TYR A 57 -6.92 -3.45 -11.84
N ARG A 58 -5.86 -3.15 -12.58
CA ARG A 58 -5.21 -1.84 -12.58
C ARG A 58 -6.10 -0.76 -13.18
N CYS A 59 -6.27 0.36 -12.44
CA CYS A 59 -7.03 1.54 -12.84
C CYS A 59 -6.16 2.73 -13.23
N ALA A 60 -5.02 2.91 -12.56
CA ALA A 60 -4.07 4.01 -12.83
C ALA A 60 -2.72 3.71 -12.20
N GLU A 61 -1.68 4.37 -12.71
CA GLU A 61 -0.31 4.23 -12.20
C GLU A 61 0.53 5.45 -12.56
N ASN A 62 1.49 5.78 -11.68
CA ASN A 62 2.61 6.66 -11.97
C ASN A 62 3.88 6.10 -11.28
N ASP A 63 4.94 6.89 -11.21
CA ASP A 63 6.22 6.44 -10.62
C ASP A 63 6.10 6.11 -9.13
N GLU A 64 5.20 6.77 -8.39
CA GLU A 64 5.10 6.69 -6.93
C GLU A 64 3.86 5.92 -6.45
N PHE A 65 2.77 5.92 -7.22
CA PHE A 65 1.47 5.42 -6.77
C PHE A 65 0.87 4.43 -7.77
N TYR A 66 0.08 3.51 -7.22
CA TYR A 66 -0.65 2.50 -7.98
C TYR A 66 -2.11 2.49 -7.56
N ALA A 67 -3.02 2.37 -8.50
CA ALA A 67 -4.46 2.30 -8.25
C ALA A 67 -5.06 1.06 -8.91
N PHE A 68 -5.84 0.28 -8.16
CA PHE A 68 -6.46 -0.96 -8.62
C PHE A 68 -7.81 -1.18 -7.92
N LEU A 69 -8.68 -1.99 -8.52
CA LEU A 69 -9.99 -2.29 -7.93
C LEU A 69 -9.84 -3.14 -6.66
N ASP A 70 -10.64 -2.81 -5.66
CA ASP A 70 -10.85 -3.67 -4.50
C ASP A 70 -11.58 -4.94 -4.95
N ILE A 71 -11.05 -6.12 -4.61
CA ILE A 71 -11.66 -7.42 -4.95
C ILE A 71 -12.92 -7.73 -4.12
N ASN A 72 -13.11 -7.01 -3.01
CA ASN A 72 -14.27 -7.05 -2.14
C ASN A 72 -14.99 -5.69 -2.14
N PRO A 73 -15.50 -5.22 -3.29
CA PRO A 73 -15.92 -3.83 -3.44
C PRO A 73 -17.25 -3.52 -2.74
N LEU A 74 -17.36 -2.31 -2.20
CA LEU A 74 -18.63 -1.75 -1.70
C LEU A 74 -19.57 -1.35 -2.86
N ALA A 75 -18.97 -0.89 -3.96
CA ALA A 75 -19.65 -0.49 -5.18
C ALA A 75 -18.78 -0.86 -6.39
N GLN A 76 -19.37 -1.06 -7.56
CA GLN A 76 -18.61 -1.21 -8.79
C GLN A 76 -17.76 0.03 -9.04
N GLY A 77 -16.46 -0.17 -9.26
CA GLY A 77 -15.48 0.93 -9.37
C GLY A 77 -14.85 1.34 -8.04
N HIS A 78 -15.13 0.64 -6.92
CA HIS A 78 -14.38 0.82 -5.66
C HIS A 78 -12.89 0.55 -5.92
N THR A 79 -12.09 1.58 -5.80
CA THR A 79 -10.67 1.57 -6.17
C THR A 79 -9.81 1.87 -4.96
N LEU A 80 -8.71 1.15 -4.81
CA LEU A 80 -7.66 1.41 -3.83
C LEU A 80 -6.54 2.21 -4.49
N VAL A 81 -6.00 3.19 -3.78
CA VAL A 81 -4.80 3.92 -4.16
C VAL A 81 -3.73 3.66 -3.12
N VAL A 82 -2.57 3.16 -3.54
CA VAL A 82 -1.47 2.79 -2.66
C VAL A 82 -0.16 3.46 -3.09
N PRO A 83 0.74 3.81 -2.17
CA PRO A 83 2.12 4.14 -2.52
C PRO A 83 2.84 2.87 -2.97
N LYS A 84 3.75 2.99 -3.95
CA LYS A 84 4.60 1.85 -4.37
C LYS A 84 5.65 1.52 -3.31
N ARG A 85 6.04 2.51 -2.51
CA ARG A 85 6.87 2.33 -1.32
C ARG A 85 6.04 1.71 -0.20
N GLU A 86 6.54 0.67 0.42
CA GLU A 86 5.86 0.05 1.56
C GLU A 86 5.91 0.97 2.78
N VAL A 87 4.73 1.34 3.26
CA VAL A 87 4.49 2.13 4.47
C VAL A 87 3.24 1.58 5.10
N ASP A 88 3.28 1.19 6.35
CA ASP A 88 2.13 0.61 7.05
C ASP A 88 1.06 1.69 7.32
N TYR A 89 1.42 2.71 8.07
CA TYR A 89 0.46 3.71 8.53
C TYR A 89 0.42 4.92 7.60
N PHE A 90 -0.77 5.31 7.18
CA PHE A 90 -0.98 6.38 6.21
C PHE A 90 -0.36 7.72 6.62
N PHE A 91 -0.39 8.05 7.92
CA PHE A 91 0.18 9.30 8.43
C PHE A 91 1.69 9.24 8.70
N ASP A 92 2.36 8.12 8.39
CA ASP A 92 3.83 8.01 8.35
C ASP A 92 4.39 8.36 6.95
N LEU A 93 3.52 8.64 5.97
CA LEU A 93 3.92 9.28 4.73
C LEU A 93 4.39 10.72 5.02
N THR A 94 5.41 11.18 4.31
CA THR A 94 5.83 12.59 4.41
C THR A 94 4.76 13.53 3.88
N ASP A 95 4.77 14.79 4.31
CA ASP A 95 3.81 15.81 3.84
C ASP A 95 3.79 15.92 2.29
N ASP A 96 4.97 15.82 1.68
CA ASP A 96 5.11 15.83 0.23
C ASP A 96 4.48 14.58 -0.43
N GLU A 97 4.73 13.39 0.12
CA GLU A 97 4.12 12.15 -0.37
C GLU A 97 2.60 12.19 -0.22
N LEU A 98 2.09 12.61 0.95
CA LEU A 98 0.66 12.79 1.20
C LEU A 98 0.04 13.74 0.19
N SER A 99 0.66 14.90 -0.04
CA SER A 99 0.18 15.89 -1.00
C SER A 99 0.09 15.32 -2.41
N ARG A 100 1.13 14.63 -2.88
CA ARG A 100 1.15 14.00 -4.21
C ARG A 100 0.15 12.84 -4.30
N MET A 101 0.01 12.03 -3.23
CA MET A 101 -0.94 10.92 -3.19
C MET A 101 -2.39 11.39 -3.27
N ILE A 102 -2.74 12.46 -2.55
CA ILE A 102 -4.08 13.08 -2.63
C ILE A 102 -4.36 13.64 -4.02
N VAL A 103 -3.38 14.29 -4.65
CA VAL A 103 -3.52 14.80 -6.03
C VAL A 103 -3.70 13.64 -7.01
N PHE A 104 -2.96 12.54 -6.86
CA PHE A 104 -3.13 11.34 -7.68
C PHE A 104 -4.52 10.72 -7.45
N ALA A 105 -4.95 10.55 -6.19
CA ALA A 105 -6.27 10.03 -5.84
C ALA A 105 -7.41 10.90 -6.43
N LYS A 106 -7.27 12.23 -6.44
CA LYS A 106 -8.22 13.15 -7.09
C LYS A 106 -8.35 12.87 -8.60
N ARG A 107 -7.24 12.56 -9.30
CA ARG A 107 -7.27 12.22 -10.73
C ARG A 107 -7.95 10.87 -10.95
N VAL A 108 -7.66 9.87 -10.09
CA VAL A 108 -8.35 8.57 -10.13
C VAL A 108 -9.85 8.73 -9.87
N ALA A 109 -10.25 9.53 -8.87
CA ALA A 109 -11.66 9.82 -8.61
C ALA A 109 -12.37 10.50 -9.79
N ALA A 110 -11.69 11.37 -10.53
CA ALA A 110 -12.22 11.97 -11.75
C ALA A 110 -12.44 10.91 -12.85
N ALA A 111 -11.48 9.97 -13.01
CA ALA A 111 -11.60 8.87 -13.95
C ALA A 111 -12.76 7.93 -13.59
N ILE A 112 -12.93 7.60 -12.30
CA ILE A 112 -14.07 6.81 -11.81
C ILE A 112 -15.39 7.49 -12.18
N ARG A 113 -15.54 8.78 -11.92
CA ARG A 113 -16.75 9.53 -12.26
C ARG A 113 -17.04 9.60 -13.75
N GLN A 114 -16.02 9.59 -14.59
CA GLN A 114 -16.17 9.55 -16.04
C GLN A 114 -16.58 8.18 -16.53
N ALA A 115 -16.04 7.12 -15.93
CA ALA A 115 -16.31 5.73 -16.30
C ALA A 115 -17.67 5.21 -15.80
N TYR A 116 -18.10 5.69 -14.61
CA TYR A 116 -19.29 5.17 -13.93
C TYR A 116 -20.19 6.30 -13.42
N PRO A 117 -21.52 6.22 -13.67
CA PRO A 117 -22.46 7.21 -13.17
C PRO A 117 -22.56 7.11 -11.64
N CYS A 118 -22.02 8.10 -10.95
CA CYS A 118 -22.15 8.26 -9.50
C CYS A 118 -22.34 9.75 -9.15
N ARG A 119 -23.02 10.02 -8.02
CA ARG A 119 -23.23 11.39 -7.57
C ARG A 119 -21.90 12.01 -7.12
N LYS A 120 -21.10 11.24 -6.39
CA LYS A 120 -19.78 11.63 -5.88
C LYS A 120 -18.87 10.39 -5.79
N VAL A 121 -17.57 10.60 -5.65
CA VAL A 121 -16.63 9.60 -5.18
C VAL A 121 -16.26 9.95 -3.75
N GLY A 122 -16.54 9.05 -2.81
CA GLY A 122 -16.11 9.15 -1.42
C GLY A 122 -14.67 8.70 -1.26
N MET A 123 -13.99 9.24 -0.26
CA MET A 123 -12.63 8.87 0.09
C MET A 123 -12.55 8.50 1.58
N ALA A 124 -11.88 7.38 1.89
CA ALA A 124 -11.63 6.95 3.25
C ALA A 124 -10.23 6.34 3.39
N VAL A 125 -9.66 6.45 4.60
CA VAL A 125 -8.44 5.78 5.03
C VAL A 125 -8.76 4.97 6.27
N LEU A 126 -8.48 3.66 6.26
CA LEU A 126 -8.76 2.75 7.37
C LEU A 126 -7.50 1.99 7.81
N GLY A 127 -6.88 1.17 6.93
CA GLY A 127 -5.60 0.54 7.18
C GLY A 127 -5.58 -0.57 8.23
N LEU A 128 -6.74 -1.17 8.58
CA LEU A 128 -6.82 -2.17 9.65
C LEU A 128 -6.62 -3.62 9.17
N GLU A 129 -6.90 -3.90 7.90
CA GLU A 129 -6.86 -5.27 7.36
C GLU A 129 -5.54 -5.57 6.66
N VAL A 130 -4.93 -4.57 6.03
CA VAL A 130 -3.64 -4.69 5.32
C VAL A 130 -2.71 -3.59 5.80
N ASN A 131 -1.55 -3.99 6.32
CA ASN A 131 -0.49 -3.11 6.83
C ASN A 131 0.26 -2.43 5.68
N HIS A 132 -0.47 -1.69 4.85
CA HIS A 132 0.04 -0.90 3.75
C HIS A 132 -0.87 0.32 3.57
N ALA A 133 -0.30 1.50 3.64
CA ALA A 133 -1.04 2.76 3.53
C ALA A 133 -1.87 2.79 2.25
N HIS A 134 -3.18 3.03 2.37
CA HIS A 134 -4.05 3.09 1.21
C HIS A 134 -5.26 4.01 1.41
N ILE A 135 -5.74 4.54 0.30
CA ILE A 135 -6.96 5.32 0.19
C ILE A 135 -8.00 4.48 -0.53
N HIS A 136 -9.20 4.38 0.06
CA HIS A 136 -10.38 3.87 -0.62
C HIS A 136 -11.08 5.01 -1.39
N LEU A 137 -11.37 4.79 -2.67
CA LEU A 137 -12.20 5.64 -3.51
C LEU A 137 -13.46 4.88 -3.90
N VAL A 138 -14.61 5.28 -3.36
CA VAL A 138 -15.88 4.56 -3.54
C VAL A 138 -16.88 5.41 -4.31
N PRO A 139 -17.42 4.95 -5.46
CA PRO A 139 -18.55 5.59 -6.12
C PRO A 139 -19.79 5.62 -5.23
N LEU A 140 -20.39 6.79 -5.03
CA LEU A 140 -21.50 7.00 -4.11
C LEU A 140 -22.77 7.49 -4.81
N GLN A 141 -23.90 6.93 -4.44
CA GLN A 141 -25.25 7.44 -4.68
C GLN A 141 -25.86 8.01 -3.38
N SER A 142 -25.44 7.50 -2.22
CA SER A 142 -25.85 7.91 -0.88
C SER A 142 -24.69 7.80 0.12
N GLU A 143 -24.79 8.43 1.28
CA GLU A 143 -23.78 8.34 2.34
C GLU A 143 -23.62 6.90 2.86
N GLY A 144 -24.70 6.12 2.85
CA GLY A 144 -24.67 4.73 3.28
C GLY A 144 -23.79 3.83 2.40
N ASP A 145 -23.37 4.26 1.21
CA ASP A 145 -22.48 3.48 0.32
C ASP A 145 -21.05 3.41 0.84
N MET A 146 -20.69 4.25 1.84
CA MET A 146 -19.39 4.19 2.55
C MET A 146 -19.42 3.30 3.81
N ASP A 147 -20.50 2.55 4.07
CA ASP A 147 -20.54 1.63 5.20
C ASP A 147 -19.75 0.34 4.90
N PHE A 148 -18.53 0.26 5.41
CA PHE A 148 -17.62 -0.87 5.23
C PHE A 148 -18.10 -2.18 5.90
N ARG A 149 -19.12 -2.12 6.75
CA ARG A 149 -19.76 -3.30 7.39
C ARG A 149 -20.78 -3.99 6.48
N LYS A 150 -21.21 -3.32 5.41
CA LYS A 150 -22.12 -3.92 4.43
C LYS A 150 -21.51 -5.11 3.73
N ALA A 151 -22.38 -6.01 3.27
CA ALA A 151 -21.98 -7.09 2.38
C ALA A 151 -21.29 -6.53 1.13
N LYS A 152 -20.17 -7.15 0.77
CA LYS A 152 -19.40 -6.78 -0.40
C LYS A 152 -20.06 -7.31 -1.67
N LEU A 153 -19.94 -6.57 -2.77
CA LEU A 153 -20.44 -7.03 -4.06
C LEU A 153 -19.59 -8.21 -4.55
N GLN A 154 -20.27 -9.16 -5.19
CA GLN A 154 -19.62 -10.25 -5.91
C GLN A 154 -19.71 -9.95 -7.40
N LEU A 155 -18.61 -9.52 -7.99
CA LEU A 155 -18.52 -9.20 -9.41
C LEU A 155 -17.71 -10.30 -10.14
N SER A 156 -18.10 -10.63 -11.37
CA SER A 156 -17.32 -11.58 -12.16
C SER A 156 -15.97 -10.97 -12.58
N ALA A 157 -15.01 -11.81 -12.90
CA ALA A 157 -13.70 -11.36 -13.38
C ALA A 157 -13.81 -10.48 -14.64
N GLU A 158 -14.76 -10.78 -15.54
CA GLU A 158 -15.02 -10.00 -16.75
C GLU A 158 -15.52 -8.59 -16.40
N VAL A 159 -16.46 -8.48 -15.45
CA VAL A 159 -16.98 -7.18 -14.98
C VAL A 159 -15.89 -6.39 -14.30
N MET A 160 -15.07 -7.02 -13.48
CA MET A 160 -13.92 -6.38 -12.82
C MET A 160 -12.92 -5.84 -13.85
N GLN A 161 -12.57 -6.65 -14.86
CA GLN A 161 -11.64 -6.23 -15.91
C GLN A 161 -12.20 -5.08 -16.73
N GLN A 162 -13.45 -5.18 -17.19
CA GLN A 162 -14.11 -4.10 -17.93
C GLN A 162 -14.19 -2.80 -17.12
N THR A 163 -14.43 -2.92 -15.80
CA THR A 163 -14.47 -1.78 -14.89
C THR A 163 -13.09 -1.10 -14.80
N ALA A 164 -12.04 -1.87 -14.61
CA ALA A 164 -10.68 -1.35 -14.54
C ALA A 164 -10.26 -0.69 -15.85
N ASP A 165 -10.54 -1.34 -17.00
CA ASP A 165 -10.20 -0.81 -18.33
C ASP A 165 -10.91 0.52 -18.61
N ALA A 166 -12.17 0.65 -18.21
CA ALA A 166 -12.93 1.89 -18.37
C ALA A 166 -12.34 3.04 -17.52
N ILE A 167 -11.94 2.76 -16.28
CA ILE A 167 -11.31 3.75 -15.40
C ILE A 167 -9.91 4.11 -15.94
N LEU A 168 -9.12 3.12 -16.36
CA LEU A 168 -7.80 3.34 -16.94
C LEU A 168 -7.86 4.20 -18.21
N ALA A 169 -8.83 3.94 -19.09
CA ALA A 169 -9.04 4.74 -20.30
C ALA A 169 -9.45 6.19 -20.01
N ALA A 170 -10.14 6.43 -18.89
CA ALA A 170 -10.56 7.76 -18.44
C ALA A 170 -9.47 8.51 -17.64
N PHE A 171 -8.44 7.83 -17.15
CA PHE A 171 -7.37 8.42 -16.35
C PHE A 171 -6.44 9.30 -17.22
N ARG A 172 -6.22 10.58 -16.80
CA ARG A 172 -5.40 11.58 -17.51
C ARG A 172 -4.47 12.33 -16.55
#